data_74d8a65f4e2b4c28f19132ac7500223f
#
_entry.id   74d8a65f4e2b4c28f19132ac7500223f
#
_cell.length_a   1.000
_cell.length_b   1.000
_cell.length_c   1.000
_cell.angle_alpha   90.00
_cell.angle_beta   90.00
_cell.angle_gamma   90.00
#
_symmetry.space_group_name_H-M   'P 1'
#
loop_
_entity.id
_entity.type
_entity.pdbx_description
1 polymer ?
#
loop_
_entity_poly.entity_id
_entity_poly.type
_entity_poly.pdbx_seq_one_letter_code
_entity_poly.pdbx_strand_id
1 'polypeptide(L)'
;MWEILTLFPLALSTVVFGVAWFHFYQRHLIEIFPLIFVVMAMHALLTCPYWIRVVLPTLENIPRQWHSESKMLGKQPFEHGLRILWPWLRKTFLIAFFFSFSLSLGELNSTMMIADDTVRTLPLEIYGAISGYRFSYASAVGVILLVLSVSTFFVVERSLGYFGTLK
;
A
#
# COMPACT_ATOMS: atom_id res chain seq x y z
N MET A 1 -22.58 -3.11 4.03
CA MET A 1 -22.37 -1.76 4.63
C MET A 1 -20.89 -1.46 4.85
N TRP A 2 -20.10 -2.38 5.41
CA TRP A 2 -18.64 -2.20 5.59
C TRP A 2 -17.87 -2.06 4.27
N GLU A 3 -18.29 -2.75 3.20
CA GLU A 3 -17.67 -2.65 1.86
C GLU A 3 -17.74 -1.24 1.28
N ILE A 4 -18.84 -0.53 1.52
CA ILE A 4 -19.03 0.86 1.04
C ILE A 4 -18.06 1.81 1.77
N LEU A 5 -17.88 1.63 3.08
CA LEU A 5 -16.97 2.42 3.88
C LEU A 5 -15.50 2.22 3.47
N THR A 6 -15.13 0.99 3.09
CA THR A 6 -13.77 0.69 2.62
C THR A 6 -13.49 1.24 1.22
N LEU A 7 -14.54 1.54 0.43
CA LEU A 7 -14.41 2.11 -0.91
C LEU A 7 -14.46 3.64 -0.92
N PHE A 8 -14.88 4.26 0.20
CA PHE A 8 -15.02 5.70 0.30
C PHE A 8 -13.75 6.48 -0.11
N PRO A 9 -12.52 6.08 0.29
CA PRO A 9 -11.31 6.78 -0.15
C PRO A 9 -11.09 6.75 -1.67
N LEU A 10 -11.59 5.73 -2.37
CA LEU A 10 -11.49 5.63 -3.83
C LEU A 10 -12.39 6.62 -4.58
N ALA A 11 -13.47 7.06 -3.95
CA ALA A 11 -14.39 8.04 -4.52
C ALA A 11 -13.88 9.49 -4.35
N LEU A 12 -12.91 9.71 -3.47
CA LEU A 12 -12.34 11.03 -3.23
C LEU A 12 -11.21 11.33 -4.22
N SER A 13 -11.15 12.59 -4.66
CA SER A 13 -9.97 13.07 -5.36
C SER A 13 -8.74 13.01 -4.43
N THR A 14 -7.64 12.42 -4.88
CA THR A 14 -6.39 12.33 -4.11
C THR A 14 -5.84 13.70 -3.75
N VAL A 15 -6.08 14.72 -4.59
CA VAL A 15 -5.72 16.12 -4.30
C VAL A 15 -6.52 16.64 -3.10
N VAL A 16 -7.84 16.45 -3.09
CA VAL A 16 -8.72 16.88 -1.98
C VAL A 16 -8.33 16.16 -0.69
N PHE A 17 -8.04 14.87 -0.80
CA PHE A 17 -7.56 14.09 0.34
C PHE A 17 -6.22 14.64 0.87
N GLY A 18 -5.27 14.97 0.00
CA GLY A 18 -3.99 15.56 0.37
C GLY A 18 -4.15 16.89 1.11
N VAL A 19 -5.00 17.78 0.60
CA VAL A 19 -5.31 19.08 1.25
C VAL A 19 -5.94 18.89 2.64
N ALA A 20 -6.93 18.01 2.74
CA ALA A 20 -7.57 17.71 4.02
C ALA A 20 -6.58 17.12 5.04
N TRP A 21 -5.71 16.20 4.56
CA TRP A 21 -4.68 15.58 5.38
C TRP A 21 -3.61 16.57 5.83
N PHE A 22 -3.21 17.49 4.96
CA PHE A 22 -2.29 18.59 5.29
C PHE A 22 -2.88 19.50 6.38
N HIS A 23 -4.15 19.88 6.24
CA HIS A 23 -4.82 20.71 7.24
C HIS A 23 -4.93 19.99 8.60
N PHE A 24 -5.23 18.70 8.60
CA PHE A 24 -5.25 17.87 9.80
C PHE A 24 -3.86 17.80 10.46
N TYR A 25 -2.80 17.59 9.66
CA TYR A 25 -1.42 17.59 10.14
C TYR A 25 -1.04 18.90 10.80
N GLN A 26 -1.26 20.02 10.13
CA GLN A 26 -0.96 21.35 10.62
C GLN A 26 -1.64 21.65 11.97
N ARG A 27 -2.85 21.17 12.15
CA ARG A 27 -3.65 21.48 13.33
C ARG A 27 -3.38 20.56 14.52
N HIS A 28 -3.00 19.32 14.28
CA HIS A 28 -2.99 18.29 15.32
C HIS A 28 -1.67 17.54 15.49
N LEU A 29 -0.84 17.48 14.48
CA LEU A 29 0.30 16.56 14.44
C LEU A 29 1.66 17.22 14.23
N ILE A 30 1.70 18.50 13.89
CA ILE A 30 2.94 19.19 13.49
C ILE A 30 4.03 19.17 14.57
N GLU A 31 3.65 19.21 15.83
CA GLU A 31 4.56 19.18 16.97
C GLU A 31 4.90 17.76 17.44
N ILE A 32 4.16 16.75 16.97
CA ILE A 32 4.23 15.38 17.48
C ILE A 32 4.98 14.47 16.53
N PHE A 33 4.74 14.62 15.23
CA PHE A 33 5.28 13.70 14.21
C PHE A 33 6.03 14.44 13.10
N PRO A 34 7.24 13.96 12.71
CA PRO A 34 7.90 14.39 11.49
C PRO A 34 7.02 14.15 10.26
N LEU A 35 7.07 15.09 9.31
CA LEU A 35 6.24 15.08 8.10
C LEU A 35 6.34 13.76 7.31
N ILE A 36 7.50 13.11 7.30
CA ILE A 36 7.70 11.85 6.60
C ILE A 36 6.72 10.75 7.07
N PHE A 37 6.49 10.62 8.38
CA PHE A 37 5.54 9.64 8.91
C PHE A 37 4.10 9.97 8.54
N VAL A 38 3.78 11.25 8.44
CA VAL A 38 2.45 11.73 8.05
C VAL A 38 2.19 11.44 6.57
N VAL A 39 3.19 11.64 5.71
CA VAL A 39 3.12 11.26 4.29
C VAL A 39 3.01 9.74 4.15
N MET A 40 3.78 8.96 4.90
CA MET A 40 3.66 7.49 4.89
C MET A 40 2.26 7.02 5.32
N ALA A 41 1.69 7.61 6.37
CA ALA A 41 0.34 7.30 6.84
C ALA A 41 -0.72 7.67 5.78
N MET A 42 -0.56 8.81 5.12
CA MET A 42 -1.43 9.24 4.01
C MET A 42 -1.42 8.21 2.87
N HIS A 43 -0.24 7.78 2.42
CA HIS A 43 -0.10 6.75 1.38
C HIS A 43 -0.71 5.42 1.80
N ALA A 44 -0.52 5.01 3.07
CA ALA A 44 -1.11 3.79 3.61
C ALA A 44 -2.65 3.86 3.60
N LEU A 45 -3.24 5.01 3.96
CA LEU A 45 -4.69 5.21 3.91
C LEU A 45 -5.23 5.20 2.48
N LEU A 46 -4.55 5.83 1.53
CA LEU A 46 -4.95 5.82 0.12
C LEU A 46 -4.90 4.42 -0.50
N THR A 47 -3.94 3.60 -0.09
CA THR A 47 -3.77 2.24 -0.63
C THR A 47 -4.55 1.18 0.15
N CYS A 48 -5.05 1.49 1.35
CA CYS A 48 -5.81 0.58 2.20
C CYS A 48 -7.01 -0.10 1.50
N PRO A 49 -7.86 0.60 0.72
CA PRO A 49 -8.97 -0.03 0.01
C PRO A 49 -8.53 -1.12 -0.97
N TYR A 50 -7.43 -0.91 -1.65
CA TYR A 50 -6.86 -1.91 -2.59
C TYR A 50 -6.35 -3.13 -1.83
N TRP A 51 -5.69 -2.89 -0.69
CA TRP A 51 -5.20 -3.95 0.17
C TRP A 51 -6.35 -4.84 0.67
N ILE A 52 -7.45 -4.21 1.13
CA ILE A 52 -8.66 -4.92 1.57
C ILE A 52 -9.25 -5.74 0.43
N ARG A 53 -9.37 -5.17 -0.78
CA ARG A 53 -9.92 -5.86 -1.96
C ARG A 53 -9.12 -7.09 -2.38
N VAL A 54 -7.81 -7.09 -2.17
CA VAL A 54 -6.95 -8.23 -2.48
C VAL A 54 -7.04 -9.29 -1.39
N VAL A 55 -7.10 -8.89 -0.14
CA VAL A 55 -7.04 -9.82 1.01
C VAL A 55 -8.40 -10.41 1.36
N LEU A 56 -9.47 -9.61 1.32
CA LEU A 56 -10.81 -10.01 1.76
C LEU A 56 -11.33 -11.29 1.08
N PRO A 57 -11.28 -11.44 -0.25
CA PRO A 57 -11.76 -12.67 -0.91
C PRO A 57 -11.00 -13.92 -0.44
N THR A 58 -9.71 -13.77 -0.14
CA THR A 58 -8.91 -14.89 0.37
C THR A 58 -9.35 -15.27 1.78
N LEU A 59 -9.70 -14.31 2.63
CA LEU A 59 -10.23 -14.57 3.97
C LEU A 59 -11.61 -15.22 3.93
N GLU A 60 -12.48 -14.79 3.03
CA GLU A 60 -13.83 -15.35 2.88
C GLU A 60 -13.82 -16.78 2.36
N ASN A 61 -12.82 -17.16 1.58
CA ASN A 61 -12.65 -18.49 1.03
C ASN A 61 -11.93 -19.47 1.98
N ILE A 62 -11.69 -19.10 3.25
CA ILE A 62 -11.13 -20.03 4.24
C ILE A 62 -12.13 -21.16 4.50
N PRO A 63 -11.74 -22.44 4.30
CA PRO A 63 -12.61 -23.58 4.54
C PRO A 63 -13.09 -23.61 6.00
N ARG A 64 -14.40 -23.66 6.20
CA ARG A 64 -15.00 -23.70 7.56
C ARG A 64 -14.51 -24.91 8.37
N GLN A 65 -14.14 -25.97 7.70
CA GLN A 65 -13.58 -27.19 8.30
C GLN A 65 -12.32 -26.90 9.12
N TRP A 66 -11.46 -25.97 8.69
CA TRP A 66 -10.24 -25.62 9.41
C TRP A 66 -10.50 -25.01 10.80
N HIS A 67 -11.61 -24.30 10.95
CA HIS A 67 -12.03 -23.78 12.26
C HIS A 67 -12.56 -24.86 13.20
N SER A 68 -13.27 -25.87 12.67
CA SER A 68 -13.79 -26.98 13.47
C SER A 68 -12.68 -27.96 13.86
N GLU A 69 -11.78 -28.28 12.95
CA GLU A 69 -10.64 -29.18 13.21
C GLU A 69 -9.68 -28.60 14.26
N SER A 70 -9.41 -27.28 14.24
CA SER A 70 -8.55 -26.66 15.24
C SER A 70 -9.15 -26.67 16.64
N LYS A 71 -10.48 -26.52 16.76
CA LYS A 71 -11.19 -26.65 18.04
C LYS A 71 -11.15 -28.09 18.58
N MET A 72 -11.30 -29.08 17.70
CA MET A 72 -11.21 -30.51 18.09
C MET A 72 -9.81 -30.89 18.58
N LEU A 73 -8.76 -30.27 18.03
CA LEU A 73 -7.37 -30.51 18.42
C LEU A 73 -6.94 -29.71 19.67
N GLY A 74 -7.86 -29.00 20.32
CA GLY A 74 -7.58 -28.22 21.54
C GLY A 74 -6.57 -27.06 21.34
N LYS A 75 -6.31 -26.65 20.09
CA LYS A 75 -5.36 -25.59 19.80
C LYS A 75 -5.95 -24.23 20.13
N GLN A 76 -5.11 -23.37 20.71
CA GLN A 76 -5.51 -21.99 20.97
C GLN A 76 -5.70 -21.22 19.66
N PRO A 77 -6.60 -20.20 19.60
CA PRO A 77 -6.89 -19.41 18.41
C PRO A 77 -5.64 -18.80 17.77
N PHE A 78 -4.66 -18.43 18.58
CA PHE A 78 -3.40 -17.84 18.12
C PHE A 78 -2.49 -18.85 17.40
N GLU A 79 -2.40 -20.10 17.90
CA GLU A 79 -1.64 -21.16 17.22
C GLU A 79 -2.28 -21.57 15.89
N HIS A 80 -3.61 -21.58 15.82
CA HIS A 80 -4.35 -21.81 14.58
C HIS A 80 -4.03 -20.72 13.55
N GLY A 81 -4.08 -19.46 13.96
CA GLY A 81 -3.73 -18.31 13.09
C GLY A 81 -2.32 -18.43 12.52
N LEU A 82 -1.32 -18.65 13.36
CA LEU A 82 0.07 -18.69 12.94
C LEU A 82 0.45 -19.93 12.14
N ARG A 83 -0.05 -21.11 12.51
CA ARG A 83 0.40 -22.36 11.90
C ARG A 83 -0.39 -22.79 10.67
N ILE A 84 -1.67 -22.41 10.58
CA ILE A 84 -2.56 -22.84 9.51
C ILE A 84 -2.92 -21.68 8.59
N LEU A 85 -3.40 -20.57 9.13
CA LEU A 85 -3.87 -19.45 8.33
C LEU A 85 -2.73 -18.62 7.72
N TRP A 86 -1.66 -18.37 8.48
CA TRP A 86 -0.54 -17.57 8.01
C TRP A 86 0.15 -18.12 6.76
N PRO A 87 0.53 -19.42 6.68
CA PRO A 87 1.12 -19.98 5.45
C PRO A 87 0.21 -19.84 4.24
N TRP A 88 -1.10 -19.86 4.44
CA TRP A 88 -2.09 -19.73 3.38
C TRP A 88 -2.28 -18.28 2.95
N LEU A 89 -2.32 -17.35 3.90
CA LEU A 89 -2.53 -15.93 3.66
C LEU A 89 -1.27 -15.19 3.19
N ARG A 90 -0.08 -15.65 3.55
CA ARG A 90 1.18 -14.93 3.29
C ARG A 90 1.38 -14.51 1.84
N LYS A 91 0.91 -15.33 0.88
CA LYS A 91 0.98 -15.00 -0.55
C LYS A 91 0.12 -13.79 -0.88
N THR A 92 -1.13 -13.83 -0.44
CA THR A 92 -2.09 -12.75 -0.66
C THR A 92 -1.62 -11.47 0.00
N PHE A 93 -1.04 -11.55 1.20
CA PHE A 93 -0.44 -10.40 1.87
C PHE A 93 0.76 -9.83 1.09
N LEU A 94 1.63 -10.67 0.54
CA LEU A 94 2.74 -10.21 -0.30
C LEU A 94 2.23 -9.52 -1.56
N ILE A 95 1.24 -10.09 -2.24
CA ILE A 95 0.62 -9.49 -3.42
C ILE A 95 0.00 -8.14 -3.06
N ALA A 96 -0.80 -8.09 -1.99
CA ALA A 96 -1.45 -6.87 -1.53
C ALA A 96 -0.41 -5.79 -1.17
N PHE A 97 0.67 -6.18 -0.49
CA PHE A 97 1.75 -5.28 -0.11
C PHE A 97 2.44 -4.67 -1.34
N PHE A 98 2.92 -5.50 -2.26
CA PHE A 98 3.63 -4.99 -3.45
C PHE A 98 2.71 -4.22 -4.40
N PHE A 99 1.44 -4.60 -4.50
CA PHE A 99 0.45 -3.84 -5.25
C PHE A 99 0.24 -2.45 -4.65
N SER A 100 0.00 -2.37 -3.33
CA SER A 100 -0.15 -1.10 -2.62
C SER A 100 1.13 -0.26 -2.67
N PHE A 101 2.29 -0.89 -2.57
CA PHE A 101 3.58 -0.24 -2.70
C PHE A 101 3.78 0.36 -4.09
N SER A 102 3.42 -0.38 -5.14
CA SER A 102 3.49 0.11 -6.52
C SER A 102 2.57 1.32 -6.75
N LEU A 103 1.35 1.31 -6.19
CA LEU A 103 0.46 2.47 -6.22
C LEU A 103 1.04 3.67 -5.48
N SER A 104 1.62 3.42 -4.31
CA SER A 104 2.27 4.47 -3.51
C SER A 104 3.48 5.10 -4.20
N LEU A 105 4.27 4.30 -4.94
CA LEU A 105 5.40 4.80 -5.72
C LEU A 105 4.99 5.81 -6.79
N GLY A 106 3.81 5.65 -7.39
CA GLY A 106 3.28 6.53 -8.42
C GLY A 106 2.46 7.72 -7.91
N GLU A 107 2.23 7.81 -6.59
CA GLU A 107 1.35 8.84 -6.04
C GLU A 107 2.05 10.21 -5.99
N LEU A 108 1.55 11.13 -6.79
CA LEU A 108 2.04 12.51 -6.86
C LEU A 108 1.04 13.51 -6.26
N ASN A 109 -0.25 13.33 -6.56
CA ASN A 109 -1.26 14.37 -6.35
C ASN A 109 -1.46 14.75 -4.88
N SER A 110 -1.62 13.74 -4.02
CA SER A 110 -1.78 13.97 -2.59
C SER A 110 -0.47 14.42 -1.94
N THR A 111 0.66 13.85 -2.38
CA THR A 111 1.99 14.20 -1.87
C THR A 111 2.34 15.65 -2.18
N MET A 112 2.00 16.13 -3.38
CA MET A 112 2.26 17.51 -3.81
C MET A 112 1.53 18.55 -2.93
N MET A 113 0.43 18.14 -2.27
CA MET A 113 -0.34 19.03 -1.39
C MET A 113 0.24 19.14 0.02
N ILE A 114 1.05 18.17 0.46
CA ILE A 114 1.55 18.10 1.84
C ILE A 114 3.08 18.19 1.93
N ALA A 115 3.81 17.77 0.89
CA ALA A 115 5.26 17.73 0.92
C ALA A 115 5.87 19.14 0.99
N ASP A 116 6.96 19.24 1.72
CA ASP A 116 7.81 20.42 1.83
C ASP A 116 9.24 20.09 1.39
N ASP A 117 10.19 20.98 1.68
CA ASP A 117 11.61 20.78 1.35
C ASP A 117 12.26 19.60 2.09
N THR A 118 11.65 19.10 3.16
CA THR A 118 12.17 18.00 3.99
C THR A 118 11.75 16.62 3.47
N VAL A 119 10.63 16.53 2.75
CA VAL A 119 10.07 15.28 2.24
C VAL A 119 9.86 15.37 0.73
N ARG A 120 10.66 14.62 -0.02
CA ARG A 120 10.58 14.54 -1.47
C ARG A 120 10.40 13.10 -1.93
N THR A 121 9.33 12.85 -2.67
CA THR A 121 9.11 11.56 -3.34
C THR A 121 9.65 11.62 -4.78
N LEU A 122 9.94 10.46 -5.38
CA LEU A 122 10.43 10.41 -6.76
C LEU A 122 9.48 11.09 -7.75
N PRO A 123 8.14 10.86 -7.72
CA PRO A 123 7.22 11.59 -8.60
C PRO A 123 7.25 13.11 -8.40
N LEU A 124 7.36 13.57 -7.15
CA LEU A 124 7.43 15.00 -6.84
C LEU A 124 8.73 15.62 -7.36
N GLU A 125 9.85 14.90 -7.25
CA GLU A 125 11.14 15.33 -7.77
C GLU A 125 11.13 15.43 -9.30
N ILE A 126 10.49 14.47 -9.98
CA ILE A 126 10.29 14.51 -11.44
C ILE A 126 9.46 15.73 -11.82
N TYR A 127 8.35 15.96 -11.13
CA TYR A 127 7.47 17.10 -11.38
C TYR A 127 8.22 18.43 -11.19
N GLY A 128 8.94 18.60 -10.09
CA GLY A 128 9.74 19.80 -9.81
C GLY A 128 10.85 20.02 -10.83
N ALA A 129 11.50 18.95 -11.31
CA ALA A 129 12.52 19.02 -12.32
C ALA A 129 11.96 19.44 -13.69
N ILE A 130 10.79 18.93 -14.07
CA ILE A 130 10.09 19.34 -15.32
C ILE A 130 9.68 20.80 -15.23
N SER A 131 9.09 21.21 -14.11
CA SER A 131 8.68 22.61 -13.87
C SER A 131 9.87 23.59 -13.89
N GLY A 132 11.06 23.11 -13.50
CA GLY A 132 12.32 23.86 -13.57
C GLY A 132 13.10 23.71 -14.89
N TYR A 133 12.47 23.15 -15.94
CA TYR A 133 13.09 22.91 -17.26
C TYR A 133 14.34 21.99 -17.22
N ARG A 134 14.53 21.20 -16.17
CA ARG A 134 15.66 20.27 -16.01
C ARG A 134 15.31 18.88 -16.54
N PHE A 135 15.00 18.78 -17.84
CA PHE A 135 14.47 17.57 -18.45
C PHE A 135 15.41 16.36 -18.37
N SER A 136 16.72 16.56 -18.53
CA SER A 136 17.70 15.47 -18.42
C SER A 136 17.70 14.85 -17.02
N TYR A 137 17.60 15.69 -15.98
CA TYR A 137 17.50 15.22 -14.60
C TYR A 137 16.16 14.51 -14.35
N ALA A 138 15.05 15.11 -14.81
CA ALA A 138 13.72 14.50 -14.70
C ALA A 138 13.68 13.10 -15.35
N SER A 139 14.30 12.96 -16.54
CA SER A 139 14.39 11.67 -17.25
C SER A 139 15.20 10.63 -16.47
N ALA A 140 16.31 11.02 -15.85
CA ALA A 140 17.12 10.12 -15.04
C ALA A 140 16.35 9.60 -13.82
N VAL A 141 15.66 10.50 -13.09
CA VAL A 141 14.82 10.11 -11.95
C VAL A 141 13.62 9.27 -12.40
N GLY A 142 13.05 9.60 -13.59
CA GLY A 142 11.97 8.82 -14.21
C GLY A 142 12.39 7.39 -14.53
N VAL A 143 13.61 7.17 -15.03
CA VAL A 143 14.15 5.82 -15.25
C VAL A 143 14.29 5.06 -13.93
N ILE A 144 14.74 5.70 -12.86
CA ILE A 144 14.82 5.08 -11.53
C ILE A 144 13.43 4.64 -11.06
N LEU A 145 12.43 5.53 -11.16
CA LEU A 145 11.05 5.21 -10.80
C LEU A 145 10.49 4.06 -11.63
N LEU A 146 10.77 4.04 -12.93
CA LEU A 146 10.35 2.96 -13.83
C LEU A 146 10.98 1.62 -13.43
N VAL A 147 12.30 1.60 -13.19
CA VAL A 147 13.00 0.38 -12.76
C VAL A 147 12.45 -0.14 -11.43
N LEU A 148 12.19 0.73 -10.46
CA LEU A 148 11.58 0.36 -9.20
C LEU A 148 10.17 -0.24 -9.40
N SER A 149 9.33 0.41 -10.21
CA SER A 149 7.97 -0.06 -10.49
C SER A 149 7.96 -1.41 -11.20
N VAL A 150 8.81 -1.59 -12.20
CA VAL A 150 8.96 -2.87 -12.93
C VAL A 150 9.51 -3.96 -12.01
N SER A 151 10.47 -3.62 -11.14
CA SER A 151 11.03 -4.56 -10.17
C SER A 151 9.98 -5.09 -9.19
N THR A 152 9.08 -4.21 -8.71
CA THR A 152 7.96 -4.64 -7.83
C THR A 152 7.03 -5.61 -8.55
N PHE A 153 6.74 -5.37 -9.83
CA PHE A 153 5.93 -6.26 -10.64
C PHE A 153 6.56 -7.66 -10.79
N PHE A 154 7.87 -7.73 -11.11
CA PHE A 154 8.57 -9.00 -11.21
C PHE A 154 8.63 -9.76 -9.88
N VAL A 155 8.77 -9.07 -8.76
CA VAL A 155 8.73 -9.70 -7.43
C VAL A 155 7.37 -10.35 -7.18
N VAL A 156 6.27 -9.67 -7.53
CA VAL A 156 4.91 -10.22 -7.43
C VAL A 156 4.75 -11.46 -8.31
N GLU A 157 5.12 -11.35 -9.59
CA GLU A 157 5.01 -12.45 -10.55
C GLU A 157 5.81 -13.69 -10.11
N ARG A 158 7.06 -13.49 -9.69
CA ARG A 158 7.90 -14.57 -9.18
C ARG A 158 7.35 -15.21 -7.91
N SER A 159 6.79 -14.40 -7.01
CA SER A 159 6.14 -14.89 -5.80
C SER A 159 4.91 -15.74 -6.12
N LEU A 160 4.14 -15.38 -7.15
CA LEU A 160 3.01 -16.16 -7.64
C LEU A 160 3.45 -17.45 -8.33
N GLY A 161 4.45 -17.39 -9.23
CA GLY A 161 4.97 -18.52 -9.99
C GLY A 161 5.63 -19.59 -9.12
N TYR A 162 6.46 -19.19 -8.16
CA TYR A 162 7.13 -20.10 -7.21
C TYR A 162 6.16 -20.95 -6.39
N PHE A 163 4.96 -20.43 -6.16
CA PHE A 163 3.91 -21.13 -5.41
C PHE A 163 2.91 -21.90 -6.28
N GLY A 164 2.90 -21.67 -7.59
CA GLY A 164 2.08 -22.44 -8.55
C GLY A 164 2.63 -23.83 -8.84
N THR A 165 3.92 -24.07 -8.59
CA THR A 165 4.61 -25.35 -8.82
C THR A 165 4.51 -26.33 -7.63
N LEU A 166 3.88 -25.94 -6.53
CA LEU A 166 3.65 -26.80 -5.35
C LEU A 166 2.22 -27.35 -5.34
N LYS A 167 1.72 -27.85 -6.48
CA LYS A 167 0.52 -28.70 -6.54
C LYS A 167 0.93 -30.16 -6.53
#